data_3030af6c40a64e2001e2fd3a5f443371
#
_entry.id   3030af6c40a64e2001e2fd3a5f443371
#
_cell.length_a   1.000
_cell.length_b   1.000
_cell.length_c   1.000
_cell.angle_alpha   90.00
_cell.angle_beta   90.00
_cell.angle_gamma   90.00
#
_symmetry.space_group_name_H-M   'P 1'
#
loop_
_entity.id
_entity.type
_entity.pdbx_description
1 polymer ?
#
loop_
_entity_poly.entity_id
_entity_poly.type
_entity_poly.pdbx_seq_one_letter_code
_entity_poly.pdbx_strand_id
1 'polypeptide(L)'
;TKPNSHGEIHNGADDNSSGVAGVLELARMLSTNKTKENANYIFALFSGEEDGLIGSKHMAETLKSLYPNVITMINMDMIGRLNADKGLTVGGVGTSPEFTKIVNKNKPAGFNVTLDLAGQGPSDHTSFYLKDIPVLFFFTGTHMDYHKPSDDEDKINYYGVRNITDYVFRVCSDIENLDKITFTKTAMDAGKTVPKYKVTLGIMPDYTDHGDGLHIDGVTDNRPAHAAGILAGDILVKIGDCEIKEVYGYMDCLGKLNAGDEKDVTV
;
A
#
# COMPACT_ATOMS: atom_id res chain seq x y z
N THR A 1 4.35 -8.40 -14.38
CA THR A 1 5.12 -9.60 -14.79
C THR A 1 6.39 -9.19 -15.50
N LYS A 2 7.57 -9.67 -15.05
CA LYS A 2 8.85 -9.32 -15.66
C LYS A 2 8.99 -9.93 -17.05
N PRO A 3 9.52 -9.19 -18.05
CA PRO A 3 9.66 -9.69 -19.42
C PRO A 3 10.53 -10.95 -19.59
N ASN A 4 11.30 -11.34 -18.59
CA ASN A 4 12.28 -12.44 -18.65
C ASN A 4 11.83 -13.73 -17.93
N SER A 5 10.59 -13.79 -17.41
CA SER A 5 10.05 -14.97 -16.72
C SER A 5 9.01 -15.73 -17.55
N HIS A 6 9.19 -15.79 -18.88
CA HIS A 6 8.30 -16.52 -19.76
C HIS A 6 8.23 -18.01 -19.37
N GLY A 7 7.04 -18.44 -18.95
CA GLY A 7 6.77 -19.84 -18.57
C GLY A 7 6.92 -20.15 -17.08
N GLU A 8 7.36 -19.19 -16.25
CA GLU A 8 7.36 -19.34 -14.80
C GLU A 8 6.03 -18.87 -14.22
N ILE A 9 5.56 -19.57 -13.19
CA ILE A 9 4.33 -19.20 -12.47
C ILE A 9 4.70 -18.15 -11.43
N HIS A 10 3.95 -17.05 -11.41
CA HIS A 10 4.01 -16.03 -10.37
C HIS A 10 2.85 -16.28 -9.41
N ASN A 11 3.13 -16.88 -8.25
CA ASN A 11 2.10 -17.27 -7.30
C ASN A 11 1.50 -16.06 -6.58
N GLY A 12 2.28 -14.98 -6.37
CA GLY A 12 1.81 -13.77 -5.71
C GLY A 12 1.33 -14.06 -4.29
N ALA A 13 2.11 -14.84 -3.53
CA ALA A 13 1.66 -15.31 -2.22
C ALA A 13 1.51 -14.18 -1.21
N ASP A 14 2.41 -13.19 -1.25
CA ASP A 14 2.24 -11.95 -0.49
C ASP A 14 1.51 -10.90 -1.30
N ASP A 15 1.86 -10.74 -2.56
CA ASP A 15 1.30 -9.75 -3.48
C ASP A 15 0.30 -10.40 -4.47
N ASN A 16 -1.01 -10.49 -4.20
CA ASN A 16 -1.66 -10.06 -2.94
C ASN A 16 -2.57 -11.16 -2.39
N SER A 17 -2.12 -12.44 -2.43
CA SER A 17 -2.91 -13.54 -1.83
C SER A 17 -3.01 -13.41 -0.30
N SER A 18 -2.03 -12.78 0.35
CA SER A 18 -2.04 -12.52 1.79
C SER A 18 -3.18 -11.57 2.17
N GLY A 19 -3.38 -10.48 1.42
CA GLY A 19 -4.49 -9.55 1.60
C GLY A 19 -5.85 -10.20 1.30
N VAL A 20 -5.94 -11.02 0.23
CA VAL A 20 -7.14 -11.81 -0.09
C VAL A 20 -7.51 -12.72 1.09
N ALA A 21 -6.54 -13.44 1.66
CA ALA A 21 -6.78 -14.29 2.82
C ALA A 21 -7.27 -13.48 4.03
N GLY A 22 -6.71 -12.28 4.26
CA GLY A 22 -7.16 -11.36 5.29
C GLY A 22 -8.62 -10.93 5.11
N VAL A 23 -9.02 -10.56 3.89
CA VAL A 23 -10.41 -10.20 3.57
C VAL A 23 -11.38 -11.36 3.82
N LEU A 24 -11.02 -12.57 3.39
CA LEU A 24 -11.85 -13.77 3.59
C LEU A 24 -11.99 -14.11 5.08
N GLU A 25 -10.92 -13.99 5.84
CA GLU A 25 -10.94 -14.24 7.29
C GLU A 25 -11.77 -13.18 8.03
N LEU A 26 -11.67 -11.89 7.66
CA LEU A 26 -12.53 -10.85 8.19
C LEU A 26 -14.01 -11.14 7.91
N ALA A 27 -14.35 -11.57 6.70
CA ALA A 27 -15.72 -11.95 6.36
C ALA A 27 -16.21 -13.11 7.24
N ARG A 28 -15.35 -14.13 7.47
CA ARG A 28 -15.66 -15.24 8.38
C ARG A 28 -15.85 -14.75 9.82
N MET A 29 -14.96 -13.92 10.34
CA MET A 29 -15.02 -13.40 11.70
C MET A 29 -16.31 -12.60 11.94
N LEU A 30 -16.64 -11.67 11.04
CA LEU A 30 -17.85 -10.84 11.13
C LEU A 30 -19.14 -11.67 11.00
N SER A 31 -19.15 -12.71 10.16
CA SER A 31 -20.33 -13.57 9.99
C SER A 31 -20.57 -14.56 11.13
N THR A 32 -19.56 -14.84 11.96
CA THR A 32 -19.62 -15.90 13.00
C THR A 32 -19.50 -15.40 14.44
N ASN A 33 -19.20 -14.14 14.67
CA ASN A 33 -18.94 -13.56 16.00
C ASN A 33 -20.19 -13.43 16.89
N LYS A 34 -21.39 -13.69 16.37
CA LYS A 34 -22.69 -13.55 17.05
C LYS A 34 -23.02 -12.13 17.54
N THR A 35 -22.27 -11.14 17.09
CA THR A 35 -22.53 -9.71 17.33
C THR A 35 -23.39 -9.17 16.21
N LYS A 36 -24.26 -8.23 16.51
CA LYS A 36 -24.93 -7.45 15.48
C LYS A 36 -24.12 -6.19 15.25
N GLU A 37 -23.50 -6.12 14.08
CA GLU A 37 -22.74 -4.96 13.66
C GLU A 37 -23.64 -3.76 13.44
N ASN A 38 -23.10 -2.55 13.68
CA ASN A 38 -23.80 -1.29 13.42
C ASN A 38 -23.61 -0.80 11.98
N ALA A 39 -22.79 -1.48 11.19
CA ALA A 39 -22.55 -1.17 9.78
C ALA A 39 -22.73 -2.42 8.90
N ASN A 40 -22.95 -2.18 7.60
CA ASN A 40 -22.83 -3.21 6.59
C ASN A 40 -21.39 -3.24 6.05
N TYR A 41 -20.90 -4.44 5.75
CA TYR A 41 -19.57 -4.65 5.19
C TYR A 41 -19.65 -5.14 3.76
N ILE A 42 -18.85 -4.56 2.89
CA ILE A 42 -18.63 -5.02 1.51
C ILE A 42 -17.24 -5.59 1.45
N PHE A 43 -17.11 -6.88 1.15
CA PHE A 43 -15.82 -7.54 0.93
C PHE A 43 -15.55 -7.54 -0.57
N ALA A 44 -14.48 -6.88 -0.99
CA ALA A 44 -14.12 -6.73 -2.38
C ALA A 44 -12.72 -7.30 -2.65
N LEU A 45 -12.60 -8.11 -3.68
CA LEU A 45 -11.35 -8.60 -4.23
C LEU A 45 -11.25 -8.05 -5.65
N PHE A 46 -10.30 -7.15 -5.87
CA PHE A 46 -10.18 -6.44 -7.14
C PHE A 46 -9.32 -7.22 -8.15
N SER A 47 -9.58 -7.01 -9.41
CA SER A 47 -8.72 -7.47 -10.50
C SER A 47 -8.08 -6.28 -11.22
N GLY A 48 -6.92 -6.51 -11.84
CA GLY A 48 -6.20 -5.50 -12.62
C GLY A 48 -5.66 -4.35 -11.78
N GLU A 49 -5.24 -4.63 -10.54
CA GLU A 49 -4.53 -3.68 -9.69
C GLU A 49 -3.25 -3.24 -10.37
N GLU A 50 -2.40 -4.19 -10.76
CA GLU A 50 -1.12 -4.03 -11.45
C GLU A 50 -1.22 -3.32 -12.82
N ASP A 51 -2.38 -3.39 -13.46
CA ASP A 51 -2.68 -2.73 -14.73
C ASP A 51 -3.22 -1.28 -14.53
N GLY A 52 -3.11 -0.76 -13.31
CA GLY A 52 -3.49 0.60 -12.94
C GLY A 52 -4.82 0.70 -12.23
N LEU A 53 -5.06 -0.13 -11.24
CA LEU A 53 -6.19 -0.08 -10.31
C LEU A 53 -7.56 -0.23 -11.02
N ILE A 54 -7.66 -1.07 -12.04
CA ILE A 54 -8.84 -1.13 -12.93
C ILE A 54 -10.10 -1.45 -12.14
N GLY A 55 -10.07 -2.50 -11.32
CA GLY A 55 -11.22 -2.98 -10.55
C GLY A 55 -11.68 -1.98 -9.49
N SER A 56 -10.75 -1.44 -8.71
CA SER A 56 -11.06 -0.49 -7.65
C SER A 56 -11.54 0.86 -8.18
N LYS A 57 -10.98 1.35 -9.29
CA LYS A 57 -11.48 2.55 -9.97
C LYS A 57 -12.93 2.40 -10.41
N HIS A 58 -13.24 1.28 -11.08
CA HIS A 58 -14.62 1.00 -11.52
C HIS A 58 -15.59 0.95 -10.33
N MET A 59 -15.21 0.26 -9.25
CA MET A 59 -16.04 0.21 -8.05
C MET A 59 -16.18 1.60 -7.40
N ALA A 60 -15.09 2.33 -7.21
CA ALA A 60 -15.10 3.64 -6.57
C ALA A 60 -15.95 4.67 -7.33
N GLU A 61 -16.03 4.59 -8.66
CA GLU A 61 -16.89 5.44 -9.49
C GLU A 61 -18.38 5.24 -9.24
N THR A 62 -18.79 4.00 -9.02
CA THR A 62 -20.20 3.63 -8.86
C THR A 62 -20.65 3.53 -7.42
N LEU A 63 -19.71 3.35 -6.48
CA LEU A 63 -19.99 2.98 -5.10
C LEU A 63 -20.92 3.97 -4.38
N LYS A 64 -20.64 5.27 -4.47
CA LYS A 64 -21.47 6.29 -3.79
C LYS A 64 -22.89 6.37 -4.35
N SER A 65 -23.12 6.01 -5.63
CA SER A 65 -24.46 5.97 -6.20
C SER A 65 -25.24 4.75 -5.74
N LEU A 66 -24.57 3.62 -5.54
CA LEU A 66 -25.18 2.38 -5.07
C LEU A 66 -25.32 2.36 -3.53
N TYR A 67 -24.34 2.91 -2.84
CA TYR A 67 -24.25 2.93 -1.39
C TYR A 67 -23.88 4.33 -0.88
N PRO A 68 -24.85 5.27 -0.81
CA PRO A 68 -24.56 6.68 -0.48
C PRO A 68 -23.99 6.89 0.92
N ASN A 69 -24.14 5.91 1.81
CA ASN A 69 -23.66 5.95 3.19
C ASN A 69 -22.34 5.21 3.41
N VAL A 70 -21.54 5.00 2.35
CA VAL A 70 -20.16 4.47 2.53
C VAL A 70 -19.37 5.41 3.42
N ILE A 71 -18.81 4.88 4.49
CA ILE A 71 -18.11 5.66 5.52
C ILE A 71 -16.59 5.56 5.41
N THR A 72 -16.07 4.43 4.96
CA THR A 72 -14.62 4.20 4.81
C THR A 72 -14.33 3.02 3.89
N MET A 73 -13.09 2.96 3.39
CA MET A 73 -12.53 1.77 2.74
C MET A 73 -11.25 1.37 3.46
N ILE A 74 -11.09 0.08 3.73
CA ILE A 74 -9.91 -0.50 4.37
C ILE A 74 -9.27 -1.46 3.39
N ASN A 75 -8.00 -1.21 3.06
CA ASN A 75 -7.20 -2.00 2.15
C ASN A 75 -6.15 -2.82 2.90
N MET A 76 -5.97 -4.06 2.48
CA MET A 76 -4.88 -4.93 2.90
C MET A 76 -4.13 -5.39 1.66
N ASP A 77 -2.86 -5.02 1.57
CA ASP A 77 -2.02 -5.39 0.46
C ASP A 77 -0.64 -5.76 1.00
N MET A 78 -0.15 -6.94 0.60
CA MET A 78 1.12 -7.48 1.09
C MET A 78 1.21 -7.48 2.62
N ILE A 79 0.31 -8.17 3.30
CA ILE A 79 0.29 -8.30 4.77
C ILE A 79 0.99 -9.58 5.28
N GLY A 80 1.62 -10.35 4.39
CA GLY A 80 2.18 -11.67 4.68
C GLY A 80 3.65 -11.69 5.10
N ARG A 81 4.37 -10.57 5.01
CA ARG A 81 5.82 -10.52 5.33
C ARG A 81 6.14 -9.72 6.59
N LEU A 82 5.22 -9.66 7.54
CA LEU A 82 5.48 -8.99 8.83
C LEU A 82 6.78 -9.50 9.46
N ASN A 83 7.69 -8.59 9.74
CA ASN A 83 8.94 -8.86 10.44
C ASN A 83 9.20 -7.79 11.52
N ALA A 84 10.16 -8.04 12.41
CA ALA A 84 10.44 -7.16 13.54
C ALA A 84 11.10 -5.82 13.12
N ASP A 85 11.87 -5.85 12.03
CA ASP A 85 12.67 -4.70 11.61
C ASP A 85 11.80 -3.65 10.90
N LYS A 86 11.00 -4.05 9.91
CA LYS A 86 10.12 -3.15 9.16
C LYS A 86 8.80 -2.90 9.87
N GLY A 87 8.24 -3.91 10.52
CA GLY A 87 6.93 -3.81 11.18
C GLY A 87 5.76 -3.76 10.20
N LEU A 88 4.74 -3.01 10.56
CA LEU A 88 3.51 -2.79 9.79
C LEU A 88 3.32 -1.29 9.54
N THR A 89 3.12 -0.90 8.30
CA THR A 89 2.67 0.45 7.95
C THR A 89 1.16 0.50 7.90
N VAL A 90 0.56 1.53 8.48
CA VAL A 90 -0.87 1.85 8.35
C VAL A 90 -0.98 3.23 7.70
N GLY A 91 -1.23 3.22 6.40
CA GLY A 91 -1.43 4.41 5.58
C GLY A 91 -2.85 4.94 5.67
N GLY A 92 -3.03 6.19 5.22
CA GLY A 92 -4.34 6.83 5.16
C GLY A 92 -4.86 7.36 6.49
N VAL A 93 -4.09 7.30 7.58
CA VAL A 93 -4.58 7.75 8.90
C VAL A 93 -4.89 9.24 8.96
N GLY A 94 -4.37 10.04 8.02
CA GLY A 94 -4.70 11.47 7.86
C GLY A 94 -6.03 11.72 7.15
N THR A 95 -6.64 10.72 6.55
CA THR A 95 -7.88 10.86 5.77
C THR A 95 -9.13 11.01 6.61
N SER A 96 -9.02 10.81 7.94
CA SER A 96 -10.04 11.12 8.94
C SER A 96 -9.41 11.46 10.28
N PRO A 97 -9.91 12.47 11.01
CA PRO A 97 -9.38 12.86 12.34
C PRO A 97 -9.48 11.74 13.38
N GLU A 98 -10.40 10.80 13.20
CA GLU A 98 -10.65 9.68 14.10
C GLU A 98 -9.64 8.55 13.97
N PHE A 99 -9.03 8.38 12.80
CA PHE A 99 -8.26 7.18 12.46
C PHE A 99 -7.01 6.98 13.30
N THR A 100 -6.20 8.03 13.49
CA THR A 100 -4.97 7.93 14.29
C THR A 100 -5.24 7.39 15.70
N LYS A 101 -6.33 7.85 16.34
CA LYS A 101 -6.71 7.39 17.69
C LYS A 101 -7.15 5.92 17.68
N ILE A 102 -7.97 5.52 16.70
CA ILE A 102 -8.49 4.15 16.56
C ILE A 102 -7.36 3.17 16.28
N VAL A 103 -6.50 3.50 15.33
CA VAL A 103 -5.35 2.67 14.94
C VAL A 103 -4.43 2.47 16.15
N ASN A 104 -4.04 3.55 16.85
CA ASN A 104 -3.19 3.44 18.03
C ASN A 104 -3.83 2.65 19.19
N LYS A 105 -5.14 2.82 19.43
CA LYS A 105 -5.88 2.10 20.48
C LYS A 105 -5.84 0.58 20.26
N ASN A 106 -5.93 0.14 19.01
CA ASN A 106 -6.05 -1.27 18.64
C ASN A 106 -4.71 -1.93 18.29
N LYS A 107 -3.60 -1.17 18.31
CA LYS A 107 -2.27 -1.66 17.99
C LYS A 107 -1.93 -2.90 18.81
N PRO A 108 -1.56 -4.03 18.17
CA PRO A 108 -1.14 -5.22 18.89
C PRO A 108 0.12 -4.98 19.71
N ALA A 109 0.18 -5.60 20.90
CA ALA A 109 1.38 -5.54 21.71
C ALA A 109 2.58 -6.16 20.98
N GLY A 110 3.72 -5.48 21.01
CA GLY A 110 4.95 -5.96 20.36
C GLY A 110 5.05 -5.67 18.86
N PHE A 111 4.02 -5.06 18.24
CA PHE A 111 4.12 -4.63 16.84
C PHE A 111 4.82 -3.28 16.73
N ASN A 112 5.80 -3.21 15.83
CA ASN A 112 6.24 -1.94 15.30
C ASN A 112 5.19 -1.48 14.27
N VAL A 113 4.52 -0.34 14.50
CA VAL A 113 3.52 0.21 13.59
C VAL A 113 3.90 1.63 13.24
N THR A 114 4.14 1.86 11.97
CA THR A 114 4.37 3.18 11.39
C THR A 114 3.04 3.72 10.85
N LEU A 115 2.75 4.98 11.12
CA LEU A 115 1.54 5.66 10.63
C LEU A 115 1.92 6.60 9.49
N ASP A 116 1.27 6.42 8.35
CA ASP A 116 1.38 7.35 7.22
C ASP A 116 0.07 8.12 7.06
N LEU A 117 0.18 9.44 6.96
CA LEU A 117 -0.99 10.33 6.82
C LEU A 117 -1.60 10.30 5.41
N ALA A 118 -0.81 9.93 4.39
CA ALA A 118 -1.21 10.04 3.00
C ALA A 118 -2.42 9.15 2.68
N GLY A 119 -3.41 9.73 2.02
CA GLY A 119 -4.59 8.99 1.52
C GLY A 119 -4.34 8.36 0.15
N GLN A 120 -3.37 8.85 -0.61
CA GLN A 120 -2.91 8.23 -1.85
C GLN A 120 -1.76 7.29 -1.56
N GLY A 121 -1.68 6.21 -2.34
CA GLY A 121 -0.63 5.22 -2.25
C GLY A 121 -0.65 4.29 -3.47
N PRO A 122 0.29 3.35 -3.55
CA PRO A 122 0.44 2.48 -4.72
C PRO A 122 -0.47 1.24 -4.64
N SER A 123 -1.72 1.38 -4.18
CA SER A 123 -2.68 0.29 -4.11
C SER A 123 -4.12 0.80 -4.20
N ASP A 124 -5.08 -0.10 -4.19
CA ASP A 124 -6.51 0.09 -4.47
C ASP A 124 -7.23 1.16 -3.60
N HIS A 125 -6.74 1.42 -2.38
CA HIS A 125 -7.29 2.46 -1.50
C HIS A 125 -7.26 3.87 -2.14
N THR A 126 -6.28 4.14 -3.01
CA THR A 126 -6.16 5.40 -3.75
C THR A 126 -7.39 5.70 -4.58
N SER A 127 -8.00 4.69 -5.20
CA SER A 127 -9.21 4.87 -6.01
C SER A 127 -10.38 5.43 -5.20
N PHE A 128 -10.52 5.00 -3.95
CA PHE A 128 -11.59 5.45 -3.04
C PHE A 128 -11.29 6.81 -2.42
N TYR A 129 -10.04 7.02 -2.02
CA TYR A 129 -9.59 8.32 -1.53
C TYR A 129 -9.86 9.45 -2.54
N LEU A 130 -9.59 9.23 -3.84
CA LEU A 130 -9.87 10.18 -4.92
C LEU A 130 -11.38 10.44 -5.13
N LYS A 131 -12.25 9.71 -4.48
CA LYS A 131 -13.71 9.91 -4.43
C LYS A 131 -14.18 10.45 -3.08
N ASP A 132 -13.28 11.06 -2.30
CA ASP A 132 -13.56 11.63 -0.98
C ASP A 132 -14.13 10.59 0.00
N ILE A 133 -13.62 9.36 -0.02
CA ILE A 133 -13.90 8.31 0.94
C ILE A 133 -12.66 8.16 1.82
N PRO A 134 -12.77 8.27 3.16
CA PRO A 134 -11.66 8.00 4.06
C PRO A 134 -11.11 6.59 3.87
N VAL A 135 -9.80 6.43 3.93
CA VAL A 135 -9.15 5.14 3.68
C VAL A 135 -8.14 4.78 4.75
N LEU A 136 -7.98 3.48 5.01
CA LEU A 136 -6.84 2.92 5.73
C LEU A 136 -6.17 1.86 4.86
N PHE A 137 -4.86 1.80 4.90
CA PHE A 137 -4.05 0.88 4.11
C PHE A 137 -3.05 0.14 5.01
N PHE A 138 -3.16 -1.18 5.08
CA PHE A 138 -2.29 -2.05 5.88
C PHE A 138 -1.30 -2.76 4.97
N PHE A 139 0.01 -2.59 5.27
CA PHE A 139 1.10 -3.01 4.40
C PHE A 139 2.34 -3.39 5.23
N THR A 140 2.98 -4.52 4.94
CA THR A 140 4.19 -4.99 5.64
C THR A 140 5.50 -4.62 4.96
N GLY A 141 5.44 -3.82 3.90
CA GLY A 141 6.59 -3.40 3.13
C GLY A 141 6.90 -4.30 1.94
N THR A 142 7.69 -3.77 1.02
CA THR A 142 8.20 -4.55 -0.11
C THR A 142 9.30 -5.52 0.34
N HIS A 143 9.57 -6.55 -0.47
CA HIS A 143 10.58 -7.56 -0.20
C HIS A 143 11.23 -8.04 -1.49
N MET A 144 12.34 -8.77 -1.40
CA MET A 144 13.14 -9.19 -2.56
C MET A 144 12.39 -10.11 -3.54
N ASP A 145 11.28 -10.71 -3.12
CA ASP A 145 10.45 -11.57 -3.97
C ASP A 145 9.30 -10.82 -4.68
N TYR A 146 9.10 -9.53 -4.37
CA TYR A 146 8.04 -8.69 -4.95
C TYR A 146 8.04 -8.72 -6.47
N HIS A 147 6.89 -9.00 -7.07
CA HIS A 147 6.70 -9.20 -8.52
C HIS A 147 7.58 -10.28 -9.14
N LYS A 148 8.00 -11.30 -8.38
CA LYS A 148 8.84 -12.41 -8.87
C LYS A 148 8.14 -13.76 -8.72
N PRO A 149 8.56 -14.76 -9.53
CA PRO A 149 8.11 -16.15 -9.35
C PRO A 149 8.39 -16.71 -7.95
N SER A 150 9.35 -16.13 -7.25
CA SER A 150 9.75 -16.55 -5.90
C SER A 150 8.87 -16.00 -4.77
N ASP A 151 7.79 -15.25 -5.08
CA ASP A 151 6.79 -14.88 -4.07
C ASP A 151 5.85 -16.06 -3.79
N ASP A 152 6.35 -16.99 -3.00
CA ASP A 152 5.76 -18.28 -2.69
C ASP A 152 5.23 -18.36 -1.25
N GLU A 153 4.34 -19.33 -1.02
CA GLU A 153 3.62 -19.49 0.24
C GLU A 153 4.51 -19.85 1.44
N ASP A 154 5.62 -20.55 1.20
CA ASP A 154 6.58 -20.98 2.22
C ASP A 154 7.26 -19.82 2.94
N LYS A 155 7.19 -18.62 2.35
CA LYS A 155 7.76 -17.39 2.89
C LYS A 155 6.76 -16.53 3.68
N ILE A 156 5.50 -16.92 3.70
CA ILE A 156 4.45 -16.17 4.39
C ILE A 156 4.55 -16.34 5.92
N ASN A 157 4.55 -15.23 6.61
CA ASN A 157 4.39 -15.19 8.07
C ASN A 157 2.90 -15.30 8.43
N TYR A 158 2.37 -16.53 8.49
CA TYR A 158 0.96 -16.79 8.82
C TYR A 158 0.53 -16.23 10.17
N TYR A 159 1.44 -16.23 11.15
CA TYR A 159 1.17 -15.60 12.44
C TYR A 159 1.01 -14.08 12.30
N GLY A 160 1.84 -13.45 11.46
CA GLY A 160 1.75 -12.04 11.10
C GLY A 160 0.42 -11.71 10.43
N VAL A 161 0.04 -12.46 9.38
CA VAL A 161 -1.25 -12.30 8.68
C VAL A 161 -2.43 -12.37 9.66
N ARG A 162 -2.46 -13.39 10.51
CA ARG A 162 -3.52 -13.53 11.53
C ARG A 162 -3.60 -12.32 12.44
N ASN A 163 -2.48 -11.88 13.00
CA ASN A 163 -2.48 -10.76 13.95
C ASN A 163 -2.85 -9.42 13.29
N ILE A 164 -2.44 -9.22 12.03
CA ILE A 164 -2.85 -8.05 11.26
C ILE A 164 -4.36 -8.10 10.99
N THR A 165 -4.89 -9.25 10.59
CA THR A 165 -6.34 -9.43 10.38
C THR A 165 -7.14 -9.19 11.65
N ASP A 166 -6.69 -9.73 12.81
CA ASP A 166 -7.29 -9.46 14.12
C ASP A 166 -7.21 -7.95 14.48
N TYR A 167 -6.15 -7.28 14.09
CA TYR A 167 -6.01 -5.84 14.29
C TYR A 167 -7.00 -5.06 13.43
N VAL A 168 -7.09 -5.38 12.15
CA VAL A 168 -8.07 -4.77 11.22
C VAL A 168 -9.49 -5.00 11.71
N PHE A 169 -9.83 -6.21 12.19
CA PHE A 169 -11.14 -6.50 12.77
C PHE A 169 -11.48 -5.56 13.94
N ARG A 170 -10.54 -5.35 14.88
CA ARG A 170 -10.75 -4.41 16.00
C ARG A 170 -10.90 -2.96 15.54
N VAL A 171 -10.13 -2.56 14.52
CA VAL A 171 -10.24 -1.24 13.89
C VAL A 171 -11.62 -1.07 13.25
N CYS A 172 -12.10 -2.04 12.50
CA CYS A 172 -13.45 -2.05 11.94
C CYS A 172 -14.52 -1.91 13.02
N SER A 173 -14.41 -2.71 14.10
CA SER A 173 -15.36 -2.69 15.21
C SER A 173 -15.40 -1.34 15.95
N ASP A 174 -14.29 -0.62 16.03
CA ASP A 174 -14.30 0.74 16.59
C ASP A 174 -14.89 1.76 15.60
N ILE A 175 -14.58 1.61 14.30
CA ILE A 175 -15.08 2.50 13.25
C ILE A 175 -16.60 2.45 13.14
N GLU A 176 -17.21 1.28 13.15
CA GLU A 176 -18.67 1.13 13.02
C GLU A 176 -19.46 1.70 14.19
N ASN A 177 -18.80 1.95 15.32
CA ASN A 177 -19.39 2.55 16.52
C ASN A 177 -19.20 4.07 16.59
N LEU A 178 -18.63 4.70 15.57
CA LEU A 178 -18.54 6.15 15.49
C LEU A 178 -19.86 6.75 14.98
N ASP A 179 -20.25 7.86 15.59
CA ASP A 179 -21.42 8.63 15.13
C ASP A 179 -21.22 9.17 13.71
N LYS A 180 -19.98 9.47 13.36
CA LYS A 180 -19.61 10.04 12.07
C LYS A 180 -18.12 9.81 11.78
N ILE A 181 -17.80 9.56 10.51
CA ILE A 181 -16.44 9.67 9.97
C ILE A 181 -16.41 10.86 9.01
N THR A 182 -15.42 11.73 9.20
CA THR A 182 -15.25 12.92 8.35
C THR A 182 -14.06 12.76 7.44
N PHE A 183 -14.29 12.87 6.13
CA PHE A 183 -13.20 12.87 5.17
C PHE A 183 -12.33 14.12 5.33
N THR A 184 -11.03 13.92 5.36
CA THR A 184 -10.01 14.97 5.36
C THR A 184 -9.07 14.75 4.19
N LYS A 185 -8.90 15.78 3.38
CA LYS A 185 -7.93 15.76 2.30
C LYS A 185 -6.53 15.90 2.86
N THR A 186 -5.62 15.00 2.46
CA THR A 186 -4.24 15.02 2.96
C THR A 186 -3.35 15.98 2.17
N ALA A 187 -2.28 16.50 2.77
CA ALA A 187 -1.47 17.58 2.20
C ALA A 187 -0.70 17.20 0.92
N MET A 188 -0.57 15.91 0.62
CA MET A 188 0.14 15.43 -0.59
C MET A 188 -0.68 15.57 -1.88
N ASP A 189 -1.95 15.98 -1.80
CA ASP A 189 -2.88 16.04 -2.94
C ASP A 189 -2.85 17.33 -3.76
N ALA A 190 -2.01 18.27 -3.41
CA ALA A 190 -1.94 19.55 -4.12
C ALA A 190 -1.31 19.38 -5.53
N GLY A 191 -2.03 18.72 -6.44
CA GLY A 191 -1.77 18.80 -7.87
C GLY A 191 -1.09 17.62 -8.55
N LYS A 192 -1.01 16.44 -7.94
CA LYS A 192 -0.32 15.27 -8.56
C LYS A 192 -1.31 14.29 -9.18
N THR A 193 -1.31 14.20 -10.50
CA THR A 193 -1.84 13.05 -11.26
C THR A 193 -0.81 11.91 -11.17
N VAL A 194 -1.26 10.67 -11.01
CA VAL A 194 -0.37 9.49 -11.09
C VAL A 194 0.29 9.46 -12.47
N PRO A 195 1.61 9.66 -12.60
CA PRO A 195 2.26 9.68 -13.90
C PRO A 195 2.28 8.27 -14.51
N LYS A 196 2.03 8.16 -15.82
CA LYS A 196 2.39 6.94 -16.57
C LYS A 196 3.90 6.96 -16.77
N TYR A 197 4.61 6.09 -16.07
CA TYR A 197 6.07 5.98 -16.21
C TYR A 197 6.45 5.41 -17.55
N LYS A 198 7.37 6.09 -18.25
CA LYS A 198 7.99 5.60 -19.48
C LYS A 198 9.31 4.86 -19.20
N VAL A 199 9.85 5.03 -18.01
CA VAL A 199 11.17 4.56 -17.58
C VAL A 199 11.13 3.99 -16.17
N THR A 200 12.13 3.19 -15.81
CA THR A 200 12.35 2.72 -14.44
C THR A 200 13.84 2.78 -14.12
N LEU A 201 14.16 3.19 -12.91
CA LEU A 201 15.51 3.10 -12.37
C LEU A 201 15.86 1.65 -11.98
N GLY A 202 14.86 0.85 -11.65
CA GLY A 202 15.02 -0.54 -11.23
C GLY A 202 15.35 -0.68 -9.75
N ILE A 203 14.88 0.25 -8.92
CA ILE A 203 14.90 0.13 -7.47
C ILE A 203 13.57 -0.40 -6.94
N MET A 204 13.59 -0.98 -5.76
CA MET A 204 12.43 -1.22 -4.91
C MET A 204 12.42 -0.13 -3.84
N PRO A 205 11.48 0.82 -3.92
CA PRO A 205 11.39 1.87 -2.92
C PRO A 205 10.77 1.35 -1.62
N ASP A 206 11.22 1.86 -0.48
CA ASP A 206 10.42 1.85 0.73
C ASP A 206 9.32 2.91 0.59
N TYR A 207 8.07 2.50 0.77
CA TYR A 207 6.92 3.40 0.67
C TYR A 207 6.64 4.18 1.96
N THR A 208 7.41 3.95 3.02
CA THR A 208 7.32 4.70 4.26
C THR A 208 8.03 6.05 4.10
N ASP A 209 7.36 7.14 4.46
CA ASP A 209 7.98 8.47 4.49
C ASP A 209 8.87 8.60 5.73
N HIS A 210 10.19 8.65 5.52
CA HIS A 210 11.20 8.87 6.56
C HIS A 210 11.63 10.34 6.67
N GLY A 211 11.24 11.18 5.69
CA GLY A 211 11.49 12.63 5.68
C GLY A 211 12.91 13.05 5.24
N ASP A 212 13.80 12.10 4.93
CA ASP A 212 15.20 12.33 4.56
C ASP A 212 15.56 11.90 3.14
N GLY A 213 14.61 11.33 2.40
CA GLY A 213 14.76 10.84 1.04
C GLY A 213 13.99 9.55 0.81
N LEU A 214 14.13 8.95 -0.37
CA LEU A 214 13.54 7.65 -0.68
C LEU A 214 14.50 6.53 -0.28
N HIS A 215 14.17 5.78 0.74
CA HIS A 215 14.89 4.58 1.14
C HIS A 215 14.74 3.48 0.10
N ILE A 216 15.83 2.78 -0.22
CA ILE A 216 15.88 1.74 -1.23
C ILE A 216 15.91 0.37 -0.54
N ASP A 217 14.82 -0.38 -0.63
CA ASP A 217 14.73 -1.74 -0.09
C ASP A 217 15.45 -2.79 -0.94
N GLY A 218 15.67 -2.48 -2.21
CA GLY A 218 16.36 -3.37 -3.11
C GLY A 218 16.63 -2.78 -4.48
N VAL A 219 17.52 -3.43 -5.23
CA VAL A 219 17.90 -3.05 -6.59
C VAL A 219 17.74 -4.25 -7.51
N THR A 220 17.13 -4.02 -8.66
CA THR A 220 16.94 -5.07 -9.67
C THR A 220 18.17 -5.19 -10.55
N ASP A 221 18.70 -6.42 -10.69
CA ASP A 221 19.85 -6.72 -11.55
C ASP A 221 19.63 -6.27 -13.00
N ASN A 222 20.73 -5.82 -13.63
CA ASN A 222 20.74 -5.36 -15.03
C ASN A 222 19.79 -4.19 -15.32
N ARG A 223 19.47 -3.37 -14.32
CA ARG A 223 18.72 -2.12 -14.44
C ARG A 223 19.63 -0.92 -14.20
N PRO A 224 19.20 0.31 -14.55
CA PRO A 224 20.03 1.52 -14.42
C PRO A 224 20.63 1.71 -13.02
N ALA A 225 19.86 1.51 -11.96
CA ALA A 225 20.35 1.63 -10.59
C ALA A 225 21.49 0.64 -10.30
N HIS A 226 21.34 -0.63 -10.68
CA HIS A 226 22.37 -1.64 -10.52
C HIS A 226 23.64 -1.29 -11.30
N ALA A 227 23.50 -0.83 -12.56
CA ALA A 227 24.63 -0.40 -13.39
C ALA A 227 25.33 0.85 -12.81
N ALA A 228 24.61 1.71 -12.11
CA ALA A 228 25.14 2.89 -11.41
C ALA A 228 25.77 2.56 -10.04
N GLY A 229 25.67 1.31 -9.55
CA GLY A 229 26.23 0.91 -8.27
C GLY A 229 25.38 1.26 -7.05
N ILE A 230 24.10 1.61 -7.25
CA ILE A 230 23.14 1.84 -6.17
C ILE A 230 22.81 0.51 -5.49
N LEU A 231 22.73 0.49 -4.15
CA LEU A 231 22.52 -0.69 -3.33
C LEU A 231 21.25 -0.59 -2.48
N ALA A 232 20.78 -1.72 -2.01
CA ALA A 232 19.78 -1.76 -0.95
C ALA A 232 20.33 -1.10 0.32
N GLY A 233 19.52 -0.27 0.97
CA GLY A 233 19.90 0.55 2.12
C GLY A 233 20.37 1.95 1.78
N ASP A 234 20.61 2.28 0.50
CA ASP A 234 20.87 3.64 0.07
C ASP A 234 19.63 4.51 0.21
N ILE A 235 19.82 5.83 0.36
CA ILE A 235 18.75 6.83 0.42
C ILE A 235 18.84 7.72 -0.80
N LEU A 236 17.91 7.57 -1.72
CA LEU A 236 17.88 8.34 -2.95
C LEU A 236 17.29 9.73 -2.69
N VAL A 237 18.12 10.77 -2.86
CA VAL A 237 17.74 12.17 -2.58
C VAL A 237 17.61 13.03 -3.82
N LYS A 238 18.18 12.59 -4.98
CA LYS A 238 18.15 13.40 -6.20
C LYS A 238 18.36 12.59 -7.47
N ILE A 239 17.65 12.96 -8.56
CA ILE A 239 17.91 12.50 -9.93
C ILE A 239 17.99 13.74 -10.84
N GLY A 240 19.19 14.04 -11.39
CA GLY A 240 19.44 15.25 -12.14
C GLY A 240 19.10 16.50 -11.30
N ASP A 241 18.18 17.34 -11.78
CA ASP A 241 17.74 18.53 -11.05
C ASP A 241 16.51 18.28 -10.15
N CYS A 242 16.04 17.06 -10.08
CA CYS A 242 14.82 16.69 -9.36
C CYS A 242 15.16 16.21 -7.95
N GLU A 243 14.76 16.95 -6.91
CA GLU A 243 14.89 16.54 -5.51
C GLU A 243 13.84 15.48 -5.14
N ILE A 244 14.28 14.50 -4.36
CA ILE A 244 13.46 13.38 -3.90
C ILE A 244 13.46 13.39 -2.38
N LYS A 245 12.29 13.53 -1.79
CA LYS A 245 12.10 13.52 -0.33
C LYS A 245 11.36 12.27 0.14
N GLU A 246 10.63 11.65 -0.75
CA GLU A 246 9.78 10.48 -0.53
C GLU A 246 9.40 9.84 -1.88
N VAL A 247 8.66 8.74 -1.84
CA VAL A 247 8.32 7.94 -3.03
C VAL A 247 7.59 8.72 -4.13
N TYR A 248 6.71 9.65 -3.78
CA TYR A 248 5.96 10.43 -4.79
C TYR A 248 6.87 11.44 -5.50
N GLY A 249 7.84 12.02 -4.79
CA GLY A 249 8.89 12.84 -5.39
C GLY A 249 9.70 12.07 -6.43
N TYR A 250 10.05 10.82 -6.11
CA TYR A 250 10.69 9.91 -7.06
C TYR A 250 9.81 9.62 -8.27
N MET A 251 8.55 9.33 -8.03
CA MET A 251 7.56 9.09 -9.07
C MET A 251 7.43 10.29 -10.02
N ASP A 252 7.34 11.49 -9.47
CA ASP A 252 7.33 12.73 -10.24
C ASP A 252 8.60 12.92 -11.10
N CYS A 253 9.77 12.56 -10.56
CA CYS A 253 11.03 12.61 -11.27
C CYS A 253 11.05 11.65 -12.46
N LEU A 254 10.62 10.39 -12.24
CA LEU A 254 10.51 9.39 -13.31
C LEU A 254 9.55 9.83 -14.41
N GLY A 255 8.45 10.48 -14.06
CA GLY A 255 7.46 11.01 -15.02
C GLY A 255 8.02 12.03 -16.00
N LYS A 256 9.12 12.71 -15.64
CA LYS A 256 9.81 13.72 -16.46
C LYS A 256 10.90 13.13 -17.36
N LEU A 257 11.29 11.88 -17.13
CA LEU A 257 12.36 11.21 -17.87
C LEU A 257 11.83 10.41 -19.07
N ASN A 258 12.69 10.22 -20.05
CA ASN A 258 12.45 9.42 -21.23
C ASN A 258 13.51 8.30 -21.33
N ALA A 259 13.18 7.23 -22.05
CA ALA A 259 14.14 6.15 -22.31
C ALA A 259 15.38 6.69 -23.03
N GLY A 260 16.56 6.37 -22.50
CA GLY A 260 17.85 6.87 -23.02
C GLY A 260 18.37 8.13 -22.36
N ASP A 261 17.61 8.77 -21.47
CA ASP A 261 18.14 9.89 -20.67
C ASP A 261 19.24 9.39 -19.72
N GLU A 262 20.37 10.11 -19.66
CA GLU A 262 21.44 9.92 -18.68
C GLU A 262 21.35 11.04 -17.63
N LYS A 263 21.31 10.68 -16.35
CA LYS A 263 21.19 11.62 -15.24
C LYS A 263 22.09 11.20 -14.07
N ASP A 264 22.71 12.18 -13.44
CA ASP A 264 23.37 11.98 -12.17
C ASP A 264 22.35 11.63 -11.09
N VAL A 265 22.71 10.68 -10.22
CA VAL A 265 21.90 10.25 -9.10
C VAL A 265 22.69 10.49 -7.82
N THR A 266 22.04 11.07 -6.80
CA THR A 266 22.60 11.25 -5.46
C THR A 266 21.87 10.35 -4.50
N VAL A 267 22.62 9.53 -3.81
CA VAL A 267 22.19 8.67 -2.71
C VAL A 267 22.93 9.01 -1.43
#